data_5acaf00a1be4220c1e9e086493b0fc90
#
_entry.id   5acaf00a1be4220c1e9e086493b0fc90
#
_cell.length_a   1.000
_cell.length_b   1.000
_cell.length_c   1.000
_cell.angle_alpha   90.00
_cell.angle_beta   90.00
_cell.angle_gamma   90.00
#
_symmetry.space_group_name_H-M   'P 1'
#
loop_
_entity.id
_entity.type
_entity.pdbx_description
1 polymer ?
#
loop_
_entity_poly.entity_id
_entity_poly.type
_entity_poly.pdbx_seq_one_letter_code
_entity_poly.pdbx_strand_id
1 'polypeptide(L)'
;MTPLVLIPGMMCDWRLFAPQLEALGRRPVLLAAPTKHDTMEGLAAAILAFAPPRFALAGLSMGGIVAMEMLHQAPERIERLALLDTNPRAEAPEVQARRIPQIEKAMSGRLRAVLRDEMKPNYLANGPDRQRILDLCMEMAIVLGPEVFARQSRALAGRHDRQAALAAYRGPALVLMGVEDRLCPRDRHELMHSLMPQSRFVVVEDAGHLPTLEQPDAVTRELLAWLEQPAT
;
A
#
# COMPACT_ATOMS: atom_id res chain seq x y z
N MET A 1 23.76 4.64 -0.14
CA MET A 1 22.33 4.98 -0.44
C MET A 1 21.49 3.81 0.00
N THR A 2 20.57 3.99 0.96
CA THR A 2 19.70 2.94 1.48
C THR A 2 18.83 2.35 0.36
N PRO A 3 18.81 1.03 0.14
CA PRO A 3 17.90 0.41 -0.82
C PRO A 3 16.44 0.68 -0.44
N LEU A 4 15.55 0.75 -1.44
CA LEU A 4 14.12 0.97 -1.22
C LEU A 4 13.33 -0.29 -1.58
N VAL A 5 12.43 -0.72 -0.69
CA VAL A 5 11.41 -1.74 -0.97
C VAL A 5 10.07 -1.03 -1.16
N LEU A 6 9.44 -1.23 -2.31
CA LEU A 6 8.12 -0.71 -2.66
C LEU A 6 7.11 -1.85 -2.72
N ILE A 7 5.99 -1.72 -2.00
CA ILE A 7 4.93 -2.72 -1.95
C ILE A 7 3.63 -2.11 -2.49
N PRO A 8 3.13 -2.59 -3.64
CA PRO A 8 1.89 -2.09 -4.24
C PRO A 8 0.65 -2.55 -3.46
N GLY A 9 -0.46 -1.86 -3.73
CA GLY A 9 -1.77 -2.19 -3.20
C GLY A 9 -2.37 -3.49 -3.74
N MET A 10 -3.55 -3.85 -3.23
CA MET A 10 -4.32 -5.02 -3.69
C MET A 10 -4.56 -4.95 -5.20
N MET A 11 -4.30 -6.05 -5.90
CA MET A 11 -4.46 -6.19 -7.34
C MET A 11 -3.69 -5.17 -8.18
N CYS A 12 -2.60 -4.62 -7.63
CA CYS A 12 -1.66 -3.73 -8.31
C CYS A 12 -0.28 -4.39 -8.45
N ASP A 13 0.46 -3.95 -9.45
CA ASP A 13 1.85 -4.32 -9.69
C ASP A 13 2.77 -3.08 -9.72
N TRP A 14 3.97 -3.21 -10.28
CA TRP A 14 4.98 -2.14 -10.34
C TRP A 14 4.47 -0.84 -11.01
N ARG A 15 3.48 -0.93 -11.90
CA ARG A 15 2.89 0.20 -12.63
C ARG A 15 2.24 1.21 -11.69
N LEU A 16 1.84 0.79 -10.48
CA LEU A 16 1.35 1.70 -9.43
C LEU A 16 2.38 2.76 -9.03
N PHE A 17 3.66 2.43 -9.12
CA PHE A 17 4.78 3.32 -8.75
C PHE A 17 5.62 3.77 -9.96
N ALA A 18 5.14 3.54 -11.19
CA ALA A 18 5.94 3.84 -12.39
C ALA A 18 6.47 5.27 -12.44
N PRO A 19 5.69 6.33 -12.14
CA PRO A 19 6.22 7.69 -12.14
C PRO A 19 7.31 7.91 -11.07
N GLN A 20 7.17 7.29 -9.90
CA GLN A 20 8.13 7.40 -8.80
C GLN A 20 9.43 6.67 -9.13
N LEU A 21 9.35 5.53 -9.82
CA LEU A 21 10.52 4.74 -10.24
C LEU A 21 11.43 5.52 -11.20
N GLU A 22 10.86 6.28 -12.11
CA GLU A 22 11.61 7.14 -13.02
C GLU A 22 12.43 8.19 -12.26
N ALA A 23 11.85 8.78 -11.21
CA ALA A 23 12.49 9.82 -10.41
C ALA A 23 13.54 9.28 -9.42
N LEU A 24 13.46 8.01 -9.02
CA LEU A 24 14.40 7.38 -8.10
C LEU A 24 15.80 7.16 -8.70
N GLY A 25 15.94 7.24 -10.02
CA GLY A 25 17.19 7.21 -10.74
C GLY A 25 18.00 5.94 -10.48
N ARG A 26 19.21 6.07 -9.90
CA ARG A 26 20.13 4.95 -9.64
C ARG A 26 19.96 4.27 -8.28
N ARG A 27 18.94 4.62 -7.50
CA ARG A 27 18.68 3.98 -6.21
C ARG A 27 18.32 2.51 -6.43
N PRO A 28 18.91 1.56 -5.67
CA PRO A 28 18.46 0.17 -5.71
C PRO A 28 17.00 0.09 -5.21
N VAL A 29 16.12 -0.47 -6.04
CA VAL A 29 14.69 -0.65 -5.70
C VAL A 29 14.31 -2.11 -5.85
N LEU A 30 13.68 -2.67 -4.83
CA LEU A 30 12.97 -3.94 -4.86
C LEU A 30 11.47 -3.66 -4.93
N LEU A 31 10.84 -4.01 -6.04
CA LEU A 31 9.39 -4.01 -6.17
C LEU A 31 8.84 -5.38 -5.79
N ALA A 32 8.07 -5.42 -4.71
CA ALA A 32 7.60 -6.66 -4.10
C ALA A 32 6.08 -6.74 -4.10
N ALA A 33 5.47 -7.26 -5.17
CA ALA A 33 4.03 -7.49 -5.21
C ALA A 33 3.62 -8.63 -4.25
N PRO A 34 2.67 -8.40 -3.32
CA PRO A 34 2.26 -9.38 -2.31
C PRO A 34 1.26 -10.39 -2.91
N THR A 35 1.74 -11.42 -3.62
CA THR A 35 0.89 -12.31 -4.42
C THR A 35 0.90 -13.79 -4.01
N LYS A 36 1.89 -14.25 -3.21
CA LYS A 36 2.17 -15.68 -3.03
C LYS A 36 1.41 -16.34 -1.87
N HIS A 37 1.02 -15.59 -0.84
CA HIS A 37 0.41 -16.12 0.38
C HIS A 37 -0.97 -15.51 0.61
N ASP A 38 -1.78 -16.16 1.42
CA ASP A 38 -3.13 -15.74 1.81
C ASP A 38 -3.23 -15.26 3.26
N THR A 39 -2.07 -14.98 3.90
CA THR A 39 -1.93 -14.33 5.20
C THR A 39 -0.96 -13.16 5.10
N MET A 40 -1.13 -12.11 5.94
CA MET A 40 -0.20 -10.97 5.97
C MET A 40 1.18 -11.39 6.44
N GLU A 41 1.24 -12.31 7.43
CA GLU A 41 2.47 -12.86 7.96
C GLU A 41 3.28 -13.58 6.86
N GLY A 42 2.62 -14.41 6.08
CA GLY A 42 3.26 -15.13 4.98
C GLY A 42 3.75 -14.22 3.87
N LEU A 43 2.95 -13.18 3.52
CA LEU A 43 3.34 -12.17 2.52
C LEU A 43 4.56 -11.37 2.99
N ALA A 44 4.57 -10.92 4.24
CA ALA A 44 5.69 -10.18 4.83
C ALA A 44 6.96 -11.04 4.90
N ALA A 45 6.86 -12.26 5.42
CA ALA A 45 7.99 -13.20 5.53
C ALA A 45 8.59 -13.50 4.15
N ALA A 46 7.75 -13.73 3.13
CA ALA A 46 8.21 -13.98 1.76
C ALA A 46 8.98 -12.78 1.18
N ILE A 47 8.54 -11.55 1.43
CA ILE A 47 9.25 -10.35 0.97
C ILE A 47 10.55 -10.16 1.75
N LEU A 48 10.52 -10.33 3.07
CA LEU A 48 11.71 -10.22 3.93
C LEU A 48 12.81 -11.21 3.54
N ALA A 49 12.46 -12.37 3.01
CA ALA A 49 13.44 -13.37 2.54
C ALA A 49 14.32 -12.87 1.37
N PHE A 50 13.82 -11.94 0.55
CA PHE A 50 14.53 -11.37 -0.59
C PHE A 50 14.95 -9.90 -0.39
N ALA A 51 14.41 -9.24 0.63
CA ALA A 51 14.74 -7.85 0.91
C ALA A 51 16.20 -7.71 1.36
N PRO A 52 16.86 -6.59 1.06
CA PRO A 52 18.19 -6.28 1.59
C PRO A 52 18.25 -6.40 3.12
N PRO A 53 19.44 -6.57 3.73
CA PRO A 53 19.57 -6.67 5.18
C PRO A 53 18.97 -5.47 5.93
N ARG A 54 19.15 -4.25 5.39
CA ARG A 54 18.55 -3.00 5.87
C ARG A 54 18.04 -2.18 4.68
N PHE A 55 16.86 -1.56 4.82
CA PHE A 55 16.21 -0.87 3.72
C PHE A 55 15.21 0.19 4.19
N ALA A 56 14.90 1.12 3.29
CA ALA A 56 13.71 1.98 3.37
C ALA A 56 12.51 1.19 2.84
N LEU A 57 11.37 1.28 3.51
CA LEU A 57 10.16 0.52 3.18
C LEU A 57 9.00 1.46 2.92
N ALA A 58 8.39 1.36 1.74
CA ALA A 58 7.19 2.11 1.40
C ALA A 58 6.09 1.19 0.87
N GLY A 59 4.87 1.38 1.34
CA GLY A 59 3.72 0.60 0.91
C GLY A 59 2.46 1.42 0.75
N LEU A 60 1.69 1.14 -0.32
CA LEU A 60 0.41 1.77 -0.58
C LEU A 60 -0.73 0.79 -0.29
N SER A 61 -1.74 1.23 0.48
CA SER A 61 -2.96 0.44 0.77
C SER A 61 -2.62 -0.91 1.41
N MET A 62 -2.97 -2.03 0.78
CA MET A 62 -2.55 -3.36 1.21
C MET A 62 -1.02 -3.46 1.35
N GLY A 63 -0.27 -2.81 0.47
CA GLY A 63 1.20 -2.75 0.59
C GLY A 63 1.68 -2.09 1.87
N GLY A 64 0.96 -1.08 2.36
CA GLY A 64 1.20 -0.44 3.66
C GLY A 64 0.88 -1.40 4.82
N ILE A 65 -0.17 -2.21 4.71
CA ILE A 65 -0.51 -3.24 5.71
C ILE A 65 0.59 -4.31 5.78
N VAL A 66 1.08 -4.77 4.63
CA VAL A 66 2.22 -5.70 4.57
C VAL A 66 3.48 -5.06 5.12
N ALA A 67 3.72 -3.76 4.85
CA ALA A 67 4.87 -3.03 5.40
C ALA A 67 4.82 -2.94 6.93
N MET A 68 3.65 -2.73 7.52
CA MET A 68 3.47 -2.74 8.98
C MET A 68 3.68 -4.15 9.56
N GLU A 69 3.31 -5.19 8.84
CA GLU A 69 3.59 -6.57 9.21
C GLU A 69 5.10 -6.88 9.14
N MET A 70 5.80 -6.41 8.09
CA MET A 70 7.27 -6.53 7.99
C MET A 70 7.98 -5.78 9.12
N LEU A 71 7.48 -4.59 9.49
CA LEU A 71 7.98 -3.84 10.63
C LEU A 71 7.82 -4.63 11.95
N HIS A 72 6.69 -5.33 12.11
CA HIS A 72 6.47 -6.19 13.28
C HIS A 72 7.43 -7.38 13.33
N GLN A 73 7.72 -8.02 12.18
CA GLN A 73 8.56 -9.22 12.10
C GLN A 73 10.07 -8.91 12.19
N ALA A 74 10.52 -7.78 11.64
CA ALA A 74 11.95 -7.44 11.51
C ALA A 74 12.18 -5.92 11.65
N PRO A 75 11.85 -5.32 12.81
CA PRO A 75 11.93 -3.87 13.00
C PRO A 75 13.34 -3.32 12.80
N GLU A 76 14.38 -4.08 13.14
CA GLU A 76 15.80 -3.70 13.02
C GLU A 76 16.28 -3.55 11.57
N ARG A 77 15.52 -4.08 10.60
CA ARG A 77 15.84 -4.00 9.17
C ARG A 77 15.24 -2.75 8.50
N ILE A 78 14.25 -2.11 9.13
CA ILE A 78 13.50 -1.00 8.53
C ILE A 78 14.13 0.33 8.97
N GLU A 79 14.95 0.93 8.10
CA GLU A 79 15.60 2.21 8.38
C GLU A 79 14.66 3.41 8.26
N ARG A 80 13.68 3.32 7.35
CA ARG A 80 12.69 4.36 7.05
C ARG A 80 11.37 3.71 6.67
N LEU A 81 10.25 4.31 7.06
CA LEU A 81 8.91 3.79 6.78
C LEU A 81 8.04 4.85 6.10
N ALA A 82 7.44 4.51 4.97
CA ALA A 82 6.42 5.33 4.31
C ALA A 82 5.11 4.53 4.14
N LEU A 83 4.03 5.07 4.66
CA LEU A 83 2.70 4.49 4.65
C LEU A 83 1.76 5.39 3.86
N LEU A 84 1.30 4.91 2.70
CA LEU A 84 0.48 5.64 1.75
C LEU A 84 -0.92 5.03 1.71
N ASP A 85 -1.96 5.85 1.92
CA ASP A 85 -3.38 5.47 1.78
C ASP A 85 -3.70 4.10 2.41
N THR A 86 -3.35 3.92 3.68
CA THR A 86 -3.40 2.63 4.37
C THR A 86 -4.00 2.72 5.78
N ASN A 87 -4.07 1.57 6.47
CA ASN A 87 -4.78 1.46 7.74
C ASN A 87 -4.07 0.47 8.69
N PRO A 88 -3.71 0.85 9.93
CA PRO A 88 -3.00 -0.01 10.88
C PRO A 88 -3.91 -0.99 11.64
N ARG A 89 -5.24 -0.83 11.55
CA ARG A 89 -6.22 -1.62 12.31
C ARG A 89 -6.48 -2.98 11.66
N ALA A 90 -6.90 -3.95 12.46
CA ALA A 90 -7.53 -5.18 11.97
C ALA A 90 -8.72 -4.85 11.06
N GLU A 91 -9.10 -5.78 10.19
CA GLU A 91 -10.24 -5.57 9.31
C GLU A 91 -11.55 -5.63 10.08
N ALA A 92 -12.44 -4.69 9.79
CA ALA A 92 -13.75 -4.65 10.41
C ALA A 92 -14.63 -5.84 9.98
N PRO A 93 -15.43 -6.44 10.87
CA PRO A 93 -16.22 -7.64 10.58
C PRO A 93 -17.14 -7.49 9.36
N GLU A 94 -17.73 -6.32 9.16
CA GLU A 94 -18.61 -6.03 8.01
C GLU A 94 -17.86 -6.01 6.68
N VAL A 95 -16.57 -5.66 6.69
CA VAL A 95 -15.70 -5.71 5.51
C VAL A 95 -15.25 -7.15 5.25
N GLN A 96 -14.88 -7.90 6.29
CA GLN A 96 -14.55 -9.33 6.20
C GLN A 96 -15.70 -10.12 5.56
N ALA A 97 -16.95 -9.88 5.98
CA ALA A 97 -18.14 -10.56 5.46
C ALA A 97 -18.34 -10.36 3.95
N ARG A 98 -17.93 -9.23 3.39
CA ARG A 98 -18.02 -8.93 1.96
C ARG A 98 -17.00 -9.69 1.12
N ARG A 99 -15.87 -10.13 1.69
CA ARG A 99 -14.77 -10.74 0.92
C ARG A 99 -15.12 -12.12 0.41
N ILE A 100 -15.85 -12.94 1.18
CA ILE A 100 -16.23 -14.31 0.75
C ILE A 100 -17.02 -14.28 -0.55
N PRO A 101 -18.16 -13.57 -0.67
CA PRO A 101 -18.91 -13.52 -1.93
C PRO A 101 -18.11 -12.86 -3.08
N GLN A 102 -17.20 -11.91 -2.80
CA GLN A 102 -16.32 -11.34 -3.82
C GLN A 102 -15.33 -12.37 -4.35
N ILE A 103 -14.73 -13.18 -3.48
CA ILE A 103 -13.83 -14.28 -3.87
C ILE A 103 -14.58 -15.28 -4.76
N GLU A 104 -15.78 -15.72 -4.36
CA GLU A 104 -16.59 -16.67 -5.12
C GLU A 104 -16.93 -16.13 -6.51
N LYS A 105 -17.33 -14.86 -6.61
CA LYS A 105 -17.57 -14.19 -7.89
C LYS A 105 -16.30 -14.13 -8.75
N ALA A 106 -15.19 -13.74 -8.18
CA ALA A 106 -13.92 -13.64 -8.91
C ALA A 106 -13.48 -15.02 -9.45
N MET A 107 -13.52 -16.05 -8.60
CA MET A 107 -13.16 -17.43 -8.97
C MET A 107 -14.11 -18.05 -9.99
N SER A 108 -15.36 -17.60 -10.07
CA SER A 108 -16.32 -18.01 -11.12
C SER A 108 -16.18 -17.23 -12.45
N GLY A 109 -15.03 -16.59 -12.69
CA GLY A 109 -14.75 -15.85 -13.93
C GLY A 109 -15.28 -14.41 -13.96
N ARG A 110 -15.78 -13.88 -12.85
CA ARG A 110 -16.38 -12.54 -12.78
C ARG A 110 -15.46 -11.51 -12.08
N LEU A 111 -14.15 -11.75 -12.05
CA LEU A 111 -13.17 -10.83 -11.45
C LEU A 111 -13.34 -9.39 -11.97
N ARG A 112 -13.47 -9.21 -13.30
CA ARG A 112 -13.66 -7.90 -13.93
C ARG A 112 -14.90 -7.17 -13.39
N ALA A 113 -15.99 -7.87 -13.16
CA ALA A 113 -17.21 -7.29 -12.61
C ALA A 113 -17.03 -6.87 -11.15
N VAL A 114 -16.41 -7.72 -10.32
CA VAL A 114 -16.08 -7.38 -8.91
C VAL A 114 -15.23 -6.10 -8.84
N LEU A 115 -14.20 -6.02 -9.65
CA LEU A 115 -13.32 -4.85 -9.67
C LEU A 115 -14.04 -3.58 -10.12
N ARG A 116 -14.79 -3.67 -11.22
CA ARG A 116 -15.48 -2.52 -11.82
C ARG A 116 -16.61 -1.98 -10.92
N ASP A 117 -17.43 -2.88 -10.39
CA ASP A 117 -18.72 -2.51 -9.80
C ASP A 117 -18.63 -2.35 -8.27
N GLU A 118 -17.73 -3.10 -7.61
CA GLU A 118 -17.67 -3.15 -6.15
C GLU A 118 -16.43 -2.42 -5.56
N MET A 119 -15.30 -2.35 -6.29
CA MET A 119 -14.07 -1.78 -5.77
C MET A 119 -13.72 -0.41 -6.35
N LYS A 120 -13.63 -0.31 -7.68
CA LYS A 120 -13.16 0.90 -8.38
C LYS A 120 -13.97 2.18 -8.19
N PRO A 121 -15.28 2.17 -7.93
CA PRO A 121 -16.03 3.42 -7.74
C PRO A 121 -15.48 4.33 -6.65
N ASN A 122 -14.77 3.74 -5.67
CA ASN A 122 -14.23 4.45 -4.50
C ASN A 122 -12.72 4.73 -4.56
N TYR A 123 -12.05 4.43 -5.68
CA TYR A 123 -10.59 4.51 -5.74
C TYR A 123 -10.06 5.92 -5.93
N LEU A 124 -10.67 6.71 -6.81
CA LEU A 124 -10.06 7.92 -7.33
C LEU A 124 -10.92 9.16 -7.06
N ALA A 125 -10.23 10.28 -6.90
CA ALA A 125 -10.83 11.59 -7.01
C ALA A 125 -11.39 11.84 -8.43
N ASN A 126 -12.17 12.90 -8.57
CA ASN A 126 -12.61 13.34 -9.89
C ASN A 126 -11.49 14.14 -10.56
N GLY A 127 -11.06 13.69 -11.72
CA GLY A 127 -9.96 14.34 -12.46
C GLY A 127 -9.90 13.90 -13.91
N PRO A 128 -9.11 14.59 -14.75
CA PRO A 128 -9.03 14.33 -16.18
C PRO A 128 -8.46 12.93 -16.50
N ASP A 129 -7.56 12.43 -15.67
CA ASP A 129 -6.91 11.13 -15.84
C ASP A 129 -7.67 9.95 -15.23
N ARG A 130 -8.80 10.21 -14.58
CA ARG A 130 -9.54 9.20 -13.80
C ARG A 130 -9.80 7.93 -14.60
N GLN A 131 -10.31 8.04 -15.84
CA GLN A 131 -10.62 6.86 -16.65
C GLN A 131 -9.35 6.08 -17.03
N ARG A 132 -8.29 6.77 -17.46
CA ARG A 132 -7.00 6.17 -17.79
C ARG A 132 -6.42 5.37 -16.60
N ILE A 133 -6.50 5.93 -15.39
CA ILE A 133 -6.01 5.25 -14.17
C ILE A 133 -6.89 4.04 -13.83
N LEU A 134 -8.22 4.13 -13.96
CA LEU A 134 -9.12 3.00 -13.75
C LEU A 134 -8.86 1.85 -14.74
N ASP A 135 -8.54 2.18 -15.99
CA ASP A 135 -8.20 1.19 -17.01
C ASP A 135 -6.87 0.51 -16.68
N LEU A 136 -5.85 1.27 -16.27
CA LEU A 136 -4.58 0.73 -15.80
C LEU A 136 -4.76 -0.19 -14.58
N CYS A 137 -5.59 0.19 -13.60
CA CYS A 137 -5.94 -0.67 -12.46
C CYS A 137 -6.62 -1.97 -12.91
N MET A 138 -7.49 -1.89 -13.94
CA MET A 138 -8.12 -3.10 -14.47
C MET A 138 -7.10 -4.01 -15.16
N GLU A 139 -6.19 -3.46 -15.95
CA GLU A 139 -5.13 -4.22 -16.62
C GLU A 139 -4.23 -4.93 -15.61
N MET A 140 -3.73 -4.22 -14.58
CA MET A 140 -2.93 -4.82 -13.50
C MET A 140 -3.66 -6.00 -12.87
N ALA A 141 -4.93 -5.81 -12.53
CA ALA A 141 -5.73 -6.81 -11.84
C ALA A 141 -6.03 -8.06 -12.71
N ILE A 142 -6.26 -7.88 -14.00
CA ILE A 142 -6.50 -9.01 -14.93
C ILE A 142 -5.22 -9.83 -15.13
N VAL A 143 -4.06 -9.16 -15.21
CA VAL A 143 -2.75 -9.85 -15.30
C VAL A 143 -2.47 -10.68 -14.04
N LEU A 144 -2.81 -10.18 -12.86
CA LEU A 144 -2.63 -10.89 -11.60
C LEU A 144 -3.60 -12.07 -11.42
N GLY A 145 -4.82 -11.92 -11.89
CA GLY A 145 -5.81 -12.99 -11.94
C GLY A 145 -6.60 -13.25 -10.65
N PRO A 146 -7.63 -14.12 -10.74
CA PRO A 146 -8.57 -14.36 -9.65
C PRO A 146 -7.96 -15.09 -8.45
N GLU A 147 -6.95 -15.92 -8.66
CA GLU A 147 -6.26 -16.64 -7.56
C GLU A 147 -5.47 -15.67 -6.67
N VAL A 148 -4.83 -14.65 -7.26
CA VAL A 148 -4.17 -13.58 -6.49
C VAL A 148 -5.21 -12.77 -5.74
N PHE A 149 -6.32 -12.40 -6.39
CA PHE A 149 -7.43 -11.72 -5.73
C PHE A 149 -7.93 -12.48 -4.50
N ALA A 150 -8.13 -13.80 -4.63
CA ALA A 150 -8.61 -14.65 -3.54
C ALA A 150 -7.60 -14.71 -2.38
N ARG A 151 -6.30 -14.90 -2.66
CA ARG A 151 -5.24 -14.89 -1.63
C ARG A 151 -5.17 -13.54 -0.91
N GLN A 152 -5.09 -12.45 -1.66
CA GLN A 152 -5.02 -11.11 -1.08
C GLN A 152 -6.26 -10.75 -0.27
N SER A 153 -7.44 -11.16 -0.71
CA SER A 153 -8.69 -10.97 0.04
C SER A 153 -8.68 -11.73 1.37
N ARG A 154 -8.19 -12.97 1.42
CA ARG A 154 -8.05 -13.75 2.67
C ARG A 154 -7.02 -13.12 3.60
N ALA A 155 -5.86 -12.73 3.07
CA ALA A 155 -4.82 -12.06 3.85
C ALA A 155 -5.35 -10.78 4.50
N LEU A 156 -6.10 -9.95 3.76
CA LEU A 156 -6.72 -8.74 4.31
C LEU A 156 -7.76 -9.05 5.37
N ALA A 157 -8.60 -10.07 5.16
CA ALA A 157 -9.62 -10.47 6.14
C ALA A 157 -9.01 -10.91 7.48
N GLY A 158 -7.86 -11.61 7.42
CA GLY A 158 -7.17 -12.12 8.61
C GLY A 158 -6.13 -11.17 9.21
N ARG A 159 -5.98 -9.94 8.68
CA ARG A 159 -4.92 -9.03 9.14
C ARG A 159 -5.07 -8.64 10.61
N HIS A 160 -3.95 -8.66 11.31
CA HIS A 160 -3.89 -8.21 12.69
C HIS A 160 -3.75 -6.68 12.79
N ASP A 161 -4.15 -6.15 13.95
CA ASP A 161 -3.83 -4.77 14.33
C ASP A 161 -2.32 -4.61 14.54
N ARG A 162 -1.72 -3.57 13.93
CA ARG A 162 -0.28 -3.28 14.00
C ARG A 162 0.04 -1.92 14.62
N GLN A 163 -0.89 -1.32 15.35
CA GLN A 163 -0.69 -0.04 16.03
C GLN A 163 0.48 -0.09 17.01
N ALA A 164 0.66 -1.19 17.75
CA ALA A 164 1.79 -1.35 18.67
C ALA A 164 3.15 -1.32 17.96
N ALA A 165 3.27 -1.92 16.76
CA ALA A 165 4.49 -1.88 15.97
C ALA A 165 4.82 -0.44 15.52
N LEU A 166 3.81 0.32 15.09
CA LEU A 166 4.00 1.73 14.74
C LEU A 166 4.38 2.57 15.95
N ALA A 167 3.73 2.37 17.09
CA ALA A 167 4.05 3.10 18.33
C ALA A 167 5.47 2.82 18.86
N ALA A 168 6.05 1.68 18.52
CA ALA A 168 7.43 1.33 18.86
C ALA A 168 8.46 1.88 17.86
N TYR A 169 8.07 2.25 16.65
CA TYR A 169 8.98 2.70 15.60
C TYR A 169 9.51 4.11 15.89
N ARG A 170 10.82 4.32 15.69
CA ARG A 170 11.50 5.62 15.97
C ARG A 170 12.23 6.21 14.77
N GLY A 171 12.35 5.46 13.69
CA GLY A 171 13.01 5.92 12.46
C GLY A 171 12.20 6.99 11.71
N PRO A 172 12.80 7.61 10.68
CA PRO A 172 12.13 8.55 9.80
C PRO A 172 10.88 7.93 9.17
N ALA A 173 9.72 8.60 9.31
CA ALA A 173 8.46 8.10 8.81
C ALA A 173 7.71 9.14 7.97
N LEU A 174 7.02 8.66 6.93
CA LEU A 174 6.07 9.41 6.11
C LEU A 174 4.69 8.74 6.20
N VAL A 175 3.68 9.50 6.54
CA VAL A 175 2.27 9.13 6.41
C VAL A 175 1.68 10.03 5.34
N LEU A 176 1.20 9.46 4.25
CA LEU A 176 0.68 10.22 3.12
C LEU A 176 -0.69 9.70 2.71
N MET A 177 -1.60 10.61 2.35
CA MET A 177 -2.93 10.25 1.85
C MET A 177 -3.43 11.23 0.79
N GLY A 178 -4.28 10.74 -0.10
CA GLY A 178 -5.12 11.60 -0.92
C GLY A 178 -6.26 12.19 -0.09
N VAL A 179 -6.58 13.47 -0.31
CA VAL A 179 -7.63 14.16 0.45
C VAL A 179 -9.02 13.52 0.28
N GLU A 180 -9.26 12.91 -0.89
CA GLU A 180 -10.52 12.24 -1.24
C GLU A 180 -10.48 10.70 -1.04
N ASP A 181 -9.50 10.16 -0.32
CA ASP A 181 -9.44 8.71 -0.07
C ASP A 181 -10.64 8.24 0.76
N ARG A 182 -11.51 7.44 0.11
CA ARG A 182 -12.72 6.88 0.71
C ARG A 182 -12.54 5.48 1.28
N LEU A 183 -11.41 4.82 0.96
CA LEU A 183 -11.09 3.47 1.44
C LEU A 183 -10.30 3.51 2.75
N CYS A 184 -9.38 4.44 2.84
CA CYS A 184 -8.59 4.71 4.04
C CYS A 184 -8.76 6.18 4.44
N PRO A 185 -9.89 6.56 5.07
CA PRO A 185 -10.19 7.95 5.37
C PRO A 185 -9.19 8.54 6.38
N ARG A 186 -9.22 9.86 6.50
CA ARG A 186 -8.24 10.68 7.20
C ARG A 186 -7.97 10.23 8.64
N ASP A 187 -8.99 9.75 9.37
CA ASP A 187 -8.83 9.26 10.74
C ASP A 187 -7.83 8.10 10.88
N ARG A 188 -7.63 7.29 9.82
CA ARG A 188 -6.64 6.21 9.78
C ARG A 188 -5.21 6.76 9.72
N HIS A 189 -5.02 7.81 8.95
CA HIS A 189 -3.73 8.46 8.76
C HIS A 189 -3.35 9.32 9.96
N GLU A 190 -4.30 10.06 10.52
CA GLU A 190 -4.12 10.78 11.79
C GLU A 190 -3.76 9.83 12.95
N LEU A 191 -4.38 8.65 13.00
CA LEU A 191 -4.00 7.61 13.96
C LEU A 191 -2.55 7.17 13.77
N MET A 192 -2.13 6.83 12.54
CA MET A 192 -0.76 6.42 12.26
C MET A 192 0.24 7.53 12.60
N HIS A 193 -0.07 8.77 12.29
CA HIS A 193 0.75 9.92 12.65
C HIS A 193 0.83 10.11 14.18
N SER A 194 -0.26 9.96 14.90
CA SER A 194 -0.28 10.05 16.36
C SER A 194 0.57 8.97 17.04
N LEU A 195 0.62 7.75 16.45
CA LEU A 195 1.47 6.66 16.92
C LEU A 195 2.96 6.87 16.61
N MET A 196 3.26 7.64 15.57
CA MET A 196 4.61 7.99 15.13
C MET A 196 4.76 9.51 15.06
N PRO A 197 4.85 10.24 16.19
CA PRO A 197 4.85 11.71 16.22
C PRO A 197 6.04 12.35 15.48
N GLN A 198 7.11 11.58 15.23
CA GLN A 198 8.24 11.99 14.39
C GLN A 198 7.93 11.88 12.88
N SER A 199 6.80 11.29 12.49
CA SER A 199 6.45 11.15 11.08
C SER A 199 6.07 12.50 10.46
N ARG A 200 6.37 12.66 9.19
CA ARG A 200 5.76 13.72 8.38
C ARG A 200 4.39 13.23 7.90
N PHE A 201 3.34 13.99 8.20
CA PHE A 201 1.99 13.73 7.68
C PHE A 201 1.70 14.66 6.50
N VAL A 202 1.32 14.07 5.37
CA VAL A 202 1.07 14.77 4.10
C VAL A 202 -0.32 14.40 3.57
N VAL A 203 -1.11 15.41 3.24
CA VAL A 203 -2.38 15.26 2.53
C VAL A 203 -2.18 15.82 1.13
N VAL A 204 -2.49 15.01 0.12
CA VAL A 204 -2.34 15.35 -1.30
C VAL A 204 -3.69 15.78 -1.83
N GLU A 205 -3.79 17.04 -2.26
CA GLU A 205 -4.99 17.59 -2.88
C GLU A 205 -5.27 16.93 -4.24
N ASP A 206 -6.52 16.94 -4.67
CA ASP A 206 -6.98 16.35 -5.94
C ASP A 206 -6.57 14.89 -6.14
N ALA A 207 -6.50 14.12 -5.06
CA ALA A 207 -6.16 12.71 -5.07
C ALA A 207 -7.10 11.90 -4.15
N GLY A 208 -7.48 10.70 -4.64
CA GLY A 208 -8.17 9.68 -3.86
C GLY A 208 -7.19 8.65 -3.30
N HIS A 209 -7.51 7.36 -3.47
CA HIS A 209 -6.78 6.24 -2.90
C HIS A 209 -5.46 5.89 -3.64
N LEU A 210 -5.23 6.45 -4.82
CA LEU A 210 -4.04 6.15 -5.62
C LEU A 210 -3.23 7.42 -5.97
N PRO A 211 -2.81 8.21 -4.98
CA PRO A 211 -2.13 9.48 -5.22
C PRO A 211 -0.82 9.30 -6.01
N THR A 212 -0.20 8.14 -5.99
CA THR A 212 0.97 7.80 -6.80
C THR A 212 0.72 7.94 -8.31
N LEU A 213 -0.51 7.76 -8.75
CA LEU A 213 -0.96 7.88 -10.15
C LEU A 213 -1.77 9.14 -10.40
N GLU A 214 -2.51 9.63 -9.40
CA GLU A 214 -3.38 10.80 -9.51
C GLU A 214 -2.60 12.10 -9.43
N GLN A 215 -1.60 12.17 -8.53
CA GLN A 215 -0.72 13.32 -8.30
C GLN A 215 0.75 12.88 -8.22
N PRO A 216 1.30 12.31 -9.30
CA PRO A 216 2.60 11.64 -9.27
C PRO A 216 3.75 12.56 -8.83
N ASP A 217 3.76 13.81 -9.27
CA ASP A 217 4.83 14.77 -8.94
C ASP A 217 4.83 15.13 -7.45
N ALA A 218 3.63 15.31 -6.87
CA ALA A 218 3.49 15.61 -5.45
C ALA A 218 4.00 14.44 -4.60
N VAL A 219 3.56 13.21 -4.92
CA VAL A 219 4.00 12.00 -4.21
C VAL A 219 5.49 11.73 -4.37
N THR A 220 6.01 11.92 -5.58
CA THR A 220 7.44 11.75 -5.88
C THR A 220 8.30 12.69 -5.04
N ARG A 221 7.94 13.97 -4.98
CA ARG A 221 8.64 14.97 -4.16
C ARG A 221 8.67 14.58 -2.69
N GLU A 222 7.55 14.12 -2.14
CA GLU A 222 7.45 13.72 -0.73
C GLU A 222 8.25 12.45 -0.43
N LEU A 223 8.23 11.45 -1.32
CA LEU A 223 9.03 10.24 -1.19
C LEU A 223 10.54 10.54 -1.26
N LEU A 224 10.97 11.39 -2.17
CA LEU A 224 12.38 11.79 -2.27
C LEU A 224 12.83 12.55 -1.01
N ALA A 225 12.04 13.51 -0.54
CA ALA A 225 12.33 14.25 0.69
C ALA A 225 12.40 13.31 1.92
N TRP A 226 11.50 12.33 2.01
CA TRP A 226 11.55 11.32 3.09
C TRP A 226 12.80 10.44 3.00
N LEU A 227 13.22 10.04 1.80
CA LEU A 227 14.41 9.23 1.60
C LEU A 227 15.72 9.96 1.97
N GLU A 228 15.72 11.30 1.98
CA GLU A 228 16.86 12.15 2.30
C GLU A 228 16.89 12.58 3.78
N GLN A 229 15.84 12.31 4.56
CA GLN A 229 15.85 12.64 5.99
C GLN A 229 17.06 12.00 6.69
N PRO A 230 17.71 12.67 7.66
CA PRO A 230 18.77 12.04 8.46
C PRO A 230 18.26 10.75 9.11
N ALA A 231 19.08 9.71 9.13
CA ALA A 231 18.83 8.55 9.99
C ALA A 231 19.00 9.00 11.45
N THR A 232 18.01 8.74 12.30
CA THR A 232 18.09 8.97 13.75
C THR A 232 18.96 7.92 14.41
#